data_36e79b44209054be15524418686d00d4
#
_entry.id   36e79b44209054be15524418686d00d4
#
_cell.length_a   1.000
_cell.length_b   1.000
_cell.length_c   1.000
_cell.angle_alpha   90.00
_cell.angle_beta   90.00
_cell.angle_gamma   90.00
#
_symmetry.space_group_name_H-M   'P 1'
#
loop_
_entity.id
_entity.type
_entity.pdbx_description
1 polymer ?
#
loop_
_entity_poly.entity_id
_entity_poly.type
_entity_poly.pdbx_seq_one_letter_code
_entity_poly.pdbx_strand_id
1 'polypeptide(L)'
;MDVHQKYGTVEHYHFDWLTPTGDYPNSAVMIVGCRDGRWIIVQEFGSDYGNFDGVLKNGDDLITQPTFYLDLKGAAVAAFGMMKKIHPKYEDSTLEEFLSERS
;
A
#
# COMPACT_ATOMS: atom_id res chain seq x y z
N MET A 1 10.72 -5.49 -18.14
CA MET A 1 9.88 -6.14 -17.11
C MET A 1 9.58 -5.13 -15.99
N ASP A 2 8.36 -5.11 -15.51
CA ASP A 2 7.97 -4.27 -14.36
C ASP A 2 7.43 -5.14 -13.22
N VAL A 3 6.99 -4.50 -12.14
CA VAL A 3 6.45 -5.20 -10.98
C VAL A 3 5.23 -6.06 -11.35
N HIS A 4 4.36 -5.56 -12.23
CA HIS A 4 3.19 -6.30 -12.68
C HIS A 4 3.56 -7.61 -13.37
N GLN A 5 4.55 -7.55 -14.23
CA GLN A 5 5.03 -8.73 -14.96
C GLN A 5 5.74 -9.71 -14.03
N LYS A 6 6.57 -9.17 -13.12
CA LYS A 6 7.37 -10.01 -12.21
C LYS A 6 6.50 -10.79 -11.22
N TYR A 7 5.48 -10.15 -10.67
CA TYR A 7 4.66 -10.75 -9.60
C TYR A 7 3.28 -11.21 -10.05
N GLY A 8 2.91 -10.96 -11.32
CA GLY A 8 1.62 -11.37 -11.85
C GLY A 8 0.45 -10.67 -11.16
N THR A 9 0.52 -9.34 -11.06
CA THR A 9 -0.48 -8.57 -10.31
C THR A 9 -1.82 -8.54 -11.04
N VAL A 10 -2.92 -8.64 -10.29
CA VAL A 10 -4.28 -8.69 -10.84
C VAL A 10 -5.23 -7.66 -10.22
N GLU A 11 -4.92 -7.15 -9.03
CA GLU A 11 -5.76 -6.16 -8.34
C GLU A 11 -4.90 -5.06 -7.73
N HIS A 12 -5.43 -3.84 -7.71
CA HIS A 12 -4.75 -2.67 -7.17
C HIS A 12 -5.73 -1.84 -6.36
N TYR A 13 -5.39 -1.52 -5.11
CA TYR A 13 -6.16 -0.60 -4.28
C TYR A 13 -5.27 0.54 -3.86
N HIS A 14 -5.68 1.77 -4.18
CA HIS A 14 -4.90 2.98 -3.89
C HIS A 14 -5.19 3.47 -2.49
N PHE A 15 -4.14 3.74 -1.72
CA PHE A 15 -4.22 4.33 -0.39
C PHE A 15 -3.72 5.77 -0.48
N ASP A 16 -4.53 6.63 -1.12
CA ASP A 16 -4.21 8.03 -1.39
C ASP A 16 -5.23 8.98 -0.77
N TRP A 17 -5.82 8.57 0.36
CA TRP A 17 -6.80 9.41 1.06
C TRP A 17 -6.20 10.76 1.45
N LEU A 18 -7.07 11.77 1.49
CA LEU A 18 -6.68 13.08 1.98
C LEU A 18 -6.07 12.95 3.38
N THR A 19 -5.10 13.82 3.69
CA THR A 19 -4.53 13.88 5.03
C THR A 19 -5.60 14.28 6.04
N PRO A 20 -5.39 14.05 7.34
CA PRO A 20 -6.35 14.46 8.36
C PRO A 20 -6.69 15.95 8.37
N THR A 21 -5.87 16.78 7.73
CA THR A 21 -6.13 18.22 7.57
C THR A 21 -6.85 18.56 6.26
N GLY A 22 -7.17 17.54 5.44
CA GLY A 22 -7.93 17.74 4.20
C GLY A 22 -7.09 18.00 2.96
N ASP A 23 -5.77 17.87 3.06
CA ASP A 23 -4.86 18.08 1.93
C ASP A 23 -4.55 16.77 1.23
N TYR A 24 -4.14 16.85 -0.04
CA TYR A 24 -3.60 15.67 -0.73
C TYR A 24 -2.26 15.29 -0.11
N PRO A 25 -2.02 13.99 0.09
CA PRO A 25 -0.74 13.55 0.65
C PRO A 25 0.41 13.77 -0.34
N ASN A 26 1.62 13.96 0.19
CA ASN A 26 2.83 14.08 -0.63
C ASN A 26 3.31 12.72 -1.14
N SER A 27 2.87 11.66 -0.53
CA SER A 27 3.19 10.29 -0.90
C SER A 27 2.01 9.39 -0.62
N ALA A 28 1.88 8.33 -1.40
CA ALA A 28 0.84 7.34 -1.19
C ALA A 28 1.35 5.95 -1.59
N VAL A 29 0.71 4.93 -1.05
CA VAL A 29 0.99 3.55 -1.42
C VAL A 29 -0.25 2.92 -2.05
N MET A 30 -0.05 1.84 -2.76
CA MET A 30 -1.13 0.96 -3.18
C MET A 30 -0.85 -0.44 -2.67
N ILE A 31 -1.90 -1.17 -2.37
CA ILE A 31 -1.79 -2.59 -2.08
C ILE A 31 -2.17 -3.36 -3.33
N VAL A 32 -1.35 -4.33 -3.68
CA VAL A 32 -1.41 -4.99 -4.98
C VAL A 32 -1.54 -6.49 -4.78
N GLY A 33 -2.61 -7.06 -5.32
CA GLY A 33 -2.86 -8.50 -5.26
C GLY A 33 -2.21 -9.23 -6.42
N CYS A 34 -1.51 -10.31 -6.12
CA CYS A 34 -0.85 -11.14 -7.10
C CYS A 34 -1.75 -12.31 -7.50
N ARG A 35 -1.51 -12.87 -8.68
CA ARG A 35 -2.32 -13.99 -9.20
C ARG A 35 -2.30 -15.21 -8.29
N ASP A 36 -1.22 -15.41 -7.54
CA ASP A 36 -1.08 -16.53 -6.62
C ASP A 36 -1.74 -16.30 -5.25
N GLY A 37 -2.46 -15.19 -5.08
CA GLY A 37 -3.16 -14.86 -3.84
C GLY A 37 -2.37 -14.07 -2.83
N ARG A 38 -1.09 -13.83 -3.06
CA ARG A 38 -0.28 -13.01 -2.17
C ARG A 38 -0.48 -11.52 -2.48
N TRP A 39 -0.18 -10.68 -1.50
CA TRP A 39 -0.33 -9.22 -1.60
C TRP A 39 0.98 -8.54 -1.27
N ILE A 40 1.25 -7.43 -1.96
CA ILE A 40 2.45 -6.61 -1.73
C ILE A 40 2.05 -5.14 -1.64
N ILE A 41 2.95 -4.33 -1.08
CA ILE A 41 2.75 -2.88 -0.98
C ILE A 41 3.75 -2.19 -1.89
N VAL A 42 3.25 -1.28 -2.73
CA VAL A 42 4.05 -0.52 -3.69
C VAL A 42 3.78 0.96 -3.48
N GLN A 43 4.85 1.77 -3.40
CA GLN A 43 4.69 3.22 -3.35
C GLN A 43 4.18 3.71 -4.70
N GLU A 44 3.05 4.42 -4.68
CA GLU A 44 2.42 4.92 -5.89
C GLU A 44 3.08 6.21 -6.37
N PHE A 45 3.28 7.14 -5.44
CA PHE A 45 3.98 8.40 -5.72
C PHE A 45 4.65 8.92 -4.46
N GLY A 46 5.55 9.90 -4.63
CA GLY A 46 6.32 10.47 -3.52
C GLY A 46 7.46 9.57 -3.08
N SER A 47 8.00 9.83 -1.89
CA SER A 47 9.16 9.11 -1.38
C SER A 47 9.09 8.74 0.10
N ASP A 48 8.02 9.10 0.79
CA ASP A 48 7.93 8.89 2.25
C ASP A 48 7.88 7.42 2.65
N TYR A 49 7.39 6.57 1.75
CA TYR A 49 7.24 5.14 2.03
C TYR A 49 8.47 4.31 1.64
N GLY A 50 9.44 4.91 0.95
CA GLY A 50 10.64 4.21 0.51
C GLY A 50 11.56 3.76 1.65
N ASN A 51 11.34 4.26 2.87
CA ASN A 51 12.11 3.90 4.05
C ASN A 51 11.52 2.71 4.81
N PHE A 52 10.35 2.24 4.44
CA PHE A 52 9.73 1.08 5.08
C PHE A 52 10.22 -0.20 4.42
N ASP A 53 10.64 -1.16 5.23
CA ASP A 53 11.09 -2.45 4.73
C ASP A 53 9.96 -3.20 4.03
N GLY A 54 10.30 -3.82 2.91
CA GLY A 54 9.33 -4.63 2.17
C GLY A 54 8.34 -3.85 1.32
N VAL A 55 8.49 -2.53 1.20
CA VAL A 55 7.67 -1.69 0.31
C VAL A 55 8.44 -1.40 -0.96
N LEU A 56 7.87 -1.75 -2.10
CA LEU A 56 8.48 -1.42 -3.39
C LEU A 56 8.41 0.08 -3.63
N LYS A 57 9.48 0.66 -4.17
CA LYS A 57 9.61 2.11 -4.30
C LYS A 57 8.79 2.69 -5.45
N ASN A 58 8.50 1.88 -6.45
CA ASN A 58 7.64 2.27 -7.59
C ASN A 58 7.30 1.01 -8.41
N GLY A 59 6.56 1.19 -9.49
CA GLY A 59 6.15 0.08 -10.35
C GLY A 59 7.28 -0.56 -11.16
N ASP A 60 8.45 0.07 -11.19
CA ASP A 60 9.63 -0.45 -11.89
C ASP A 60 10.69 -1.01 -10.94
N ASP A 61 10.41 -1.05 -9.65
CA ASP A 61 11.36 -1.53 -8.65
C ASP A 61 11.43 -3.06 -8.66
N LEU A 62 12.45 -3.58 -9.29
CA LEU A 62 12.71 -5.02 -9.38
C LEU A 62 13.83 -5.47 -8.42
N ILE A 63 14.34 -4.54 -7.60
CA ILE A 63 15.48 -4.79 -6.71
C ILE A 63 15.02 -5.03 -5.28
N THR A 64 14.09 -4.21 -4.77
CA THR A 64 13.60 -4.34 -3.40
C THR A 64 12.84 -5.64 -3.24
N GLN A 65 13.15 -6.38 -2.19
CA GLN A 65 12.41 -7.60 -1.85
C GLN A 65 11.13 -7.21 -1.10
N PRO A 66 9.94 -7.43 -1.69
CA PRO A 66 8.70 -7.06 -1.02
C PRO A 66 8.37 -7.99 0.13
N THR A 67 7.61 -7.48 1.11
CA THR A 67 6.96 -8.33 2.09
C THR A 67 5.68 -8.88 1.44
N PHE A 68 5.47 -10.18 1.52
CA PHE A 68 4.28 -10.81 1.00
C PHE A 68 3.25 -11.02 2.13
N TYR A 69 2.03 -10.55 1.89
CA TYR A 69 0.92 -10.71 2.81
C TYR A 69 -0.02 -11.79 2.25
N LEU A 70 -0.66 -12.54 3.13
CA LEU A 70 -1.48 -13.68 2.74
C LEU A 70 -2.88 -13.29 2.27
N ASP A 71 -3.34 -12.08 2.60
CA ASP A 71 -4.65 -11.59 2.22
C ASP A 71 -4.69 -10.08 2.13
N LEU A 72 -5.78 -9.55 1.59
CA LEU A 72 -6.02 -8.13 1.46
C LEU A 72 -5.99 -7.43 2.82
N LYS A 73 -6.63 -8.01 3.82
CA LYS A 73 -6.71 -7.41 5.15
C LYS A 73 -5.33 -7.21 5.76
N GLY A 74 -4.47 -8.22 5.69
CA GLY A 74 -3.10 -8.14 6.21
C GLY A 74 -2.30 -7.02 5.55
N ALA A 75 -2.40 -6.93 4.22
CA ALA A 75 -1.71 -5.87 3.47
C ALA A 75 -2.27 -4.49 3.81
N ALA A 76 -3.60 -4.36 3.91
CA ALA A 76 -4.25 -3.09 4.23
C ALA A 76 -3.89 -2.60 5.63
N VAL A 77 -3.89 -3.47 6.62
CA VAL A 77 -3.51 -3.13 8.00
C VAL A 77 -2.06 -2.65 8.04
N ALA A 78 -1.16 -3.35 7.34
CA ALA A 78 0.25 -2.96 7.29
C ALA A 78 0.43 -1.60 6.60
N ALA A 79 -0.22 -1.40 5.46
CA ALA A 79 -0.14 -0.14 4.72
C ALA A 79 -0.68 1.04 5.54
N PHE A 80 -1.83 0.85 6.19
CA PHE A 80 -2.42 1.89 7.03
C PHE A 80 -1.54 2.21 8.23
N GLY A 81 -0.89 1.21 8.83
CA GLY A 81 0.08 1.41 9.89
C GLY A 81 1.24 2.30 9.47
N MET A 82 1.71 2.13 8.24
CA MET A 82 2.75 2.99 7.67
C MET A 82 2.25 4.42 7.47
N MET A 83 1.02 4.57 6.97
CA MET A 83 0.39 5.88 6.80
C MET A 83 0.29 6.62 8.14
N LYS A 84 -0.09 5.94 9.21
CA LYS A 84 -0.19 6.53 10.54
C LYS A 84 1.16 6.93 11.11
N LYS A 85 2.24 6.29 10.71
CA LYS A 85 3.59 6.71 11.13
C LYS A 85 3.98 8.04 10.50
N ILE A 86 3.54 8.29 9.27
CA ILE A 86 3.79 9.54 8.55
C ILE A 86 2.81 10.62 9.02
N HIS A 87 1.54 10.26 9.16
CA HIS A 87 0.46 11.15 9.59
C HIS A 87 -0.31 10.51 10.75
N PRO A 88 0.16 10.68 12.00
CA PRO A 88 -0.46 10.01 13.16
C PRO A 88 -1.91 10.34 13.42
N LYS A 89 -2.44 11.41 12.80
CA LYS A 89 -3.83 11.85 13.00
C LYS A 89 -4.85 11.07 12.17
N TYR A 90 -4.43 10.18 11.25
CA TYR A 90 -5.39 9.34 10.56
C TYR A 90 -6.17 8.49 11.57
N GLU A 91 -7.49 8.41 11.39
CA GLU A 91 -8.37 7.66 12.28
C GLU A 91 -8.49 6.21 11.82
N ASP A 92 -8.57 5.29 12.78
CA ASP A 92 -8.70 3.86 12.48
C ASP A 92 -9.99 3.55 11.72
N SER A 93 -11.04 4.39 11.86
CA SER A 93 -12.28 4.25 11.09
C SER A 93 -12.05 4.30 9.58
N THR A 94 -11.02 5.01 9.11
CA THR A 94 -10.68 5.07 7.69
C THR A 94 -10.35 3.67 7.15
N LEU A 95 -9.53 2.94 7.89
CA LEU A 95 -9.19 1.56 7.52
C LEU A 95 -10.40 0.64 7.64
N GLU A 96 -11.19 0.81 8.70
CA GLU A 96 -12.37 -0.02 8.94
C GLU A 96 -13.40 0.13 7.81
N GLU A 97 -13.63 1.35 7.34
CA GLU A 97 -14.51 1.60 6.19
C GLU A 97 -13.98 0.92 4.92
N PHE A 98 -12.68 1.05 4.67
CA PHE A 98 -12.07 0.42 3.51
C PHE A 98 -12.28 -1.11 3.54
N LEU A 99 -12.04 -1.73 4.68
CA LEU A 99 -12.17 -3.19 4.82
C LEU A 99 -13.63 -3.64 4.74
N SER A 100 -14.57 -2.86 5.29
CA SER A 100 -15.99 -3.26 5.27
C SER A 100 -16.58 -3.21 3.87
N GLU A 101 -16.12 -2.29 3.02
CA GLU A 101 -16.57 -2.22 1.63
C GLU A 101 -16.13 -3.42 0.79
N ARG A 102 -15.15 -4.18 1.26
CA ARG A 102 -14.55 -5.29 0.52
C ARG A 102 -14.82 -6.66 1.14
N SER A 103 -15.56 -6.68 2.19
CA SER A 103 -15.89 -7.94 2.88
C SER A 103 -17.18 -8.58 2.35
#